data_e5ab6cb6879e216f047335c5051f1334
#
_entry.id   e5ab6cb6879e216f047335c5051f1334
#
_cell.length_a   1.000
_cell.length_b   1.000
_cell.length_c   1.000
_cell.angle_alpha   90.00
_cell.angle_beta   90.00
_cell.angle_gamma   90.00
#
_symmetry.space_group_name_H-M   'P 1'
#
loop_
_entity.id
_entity.type
_entity.pdbx_description
1 polymer ?
#
loop_
_entity_poly.entity_id
_entity_poly.type
_entity_poly.pdbx_seq_one_letter_code
_entity_poly.pdbx_strand_id
1 'polypeptide(L)'
;IYYVRNSQYIQVPGVKEKLREKLLDPKEKDEEDLKEKICRLEQLGGKFVCRIDREYPEKLRHIYDAPAGLFYYGRLPDLGKPLIAIVGAREASGYGRSAARYFARKLSEMGIGIISGLARGVDGEAHWGALSGDGMAATWGILGCGLNICYPKENYPLFEQMKTRGGILSEY
;
A
#
# COMPACT_ATOMS: atom_id res chain seq x y z
N ILE A 1 -20.13 -7.93 -0.80
CA ILE A 1 -20.13 -9.17 -1.61
C ILE A 1 -20.82 -10.31 -0.86
N TYR A 2 -20.53 -10.55 0.42
CA TYR A 2 -21.06 -11.67 1.21
C TYR A 2 -22.62 -11.73 1.26
N TYR A 3 -23.27 -10.59 1.23
CA TYR A 3 -24.73 -10.47 1.35
C TYR A 3 -25.46 -10.16 0.04
N VAL A 4 -24.74 -10.09 -1.09
CA VAL A 4 -25.36 -9.81 -2.39
C VAL A 4 -26.09 -11.06 -2.91
N ARG A 5 -27.34 -10.89 -3.30
CA ARG A 5 -28.17 -11.99 -3.86
C ARG A 5 -27.79 -12.25 -5.32
N ASN A 6 -28.01 -13.47 -5.79
CA ASN A 6 -27.70 -13.90 -7.16
C ASN A 6 -28.26 -12.94 -8.22
N SER A 7 -29.51 -12.51 -8.07
CA SER A 7 -30.17 -11.56 -8.98
C SER A 7 -29.45 -10.21 -9.12
N GLN A 8 -28.68 -9.79 -8.11
CA GLN A 8 -27.96 -8.55 -8.13
C GLN A 8 -26.66 -8.64 -8.95
N TYR A 9 -26.01 -9.80 -9.02
CA TYR A 9 -24.81 -10.00 -9.85
C TYR A 9 -25.14 -10.01 -11.36
N ILE A 10 -26.34 -10.41 -11.75
CA ILE A 10 -26.77 -10.41 -13.16
C ILE A 10 -26.83 -8.99 -13.71
N GLN A 11 -27.11 -8.00 -12.87
CA GLN A 11 -27.25 -6.60 -13.25
C GLN A 11 -25.93 -5.84 -13.34
N VAL A 12 -24.80 -6.46 -12.91
CA VAL A 12 -23.48 -5.80 -12.94
C VAL A 12 -22.80 -6.10 -14.27
N PRO A 13 -22.55 -5.08 -15.13
CA PRO A 13 -21.81 -5.28 -16.36
C PRO A 13 -20.42 -5.88 -16.10
N GLY A 14 -20.02 -6.86 -16.91
CA GLY A 14 -18.71 -7.50 -16.78
C GLY A 14 -18.65 -8.71 -15.85
N VAL A 15 -19.67 -8.99 -15.04
CA VAL A 15 -19.75 -10.22 -14.22
C VAL A 15 -20.15 -11.40 -15.10
N LYS A 16 -19.15 -12.15 -15.58
CA LYS A 16 -19.34 -13.38 -16.38
C LYS A 16 -19.84 -14.52 -15.50
N GLU A 17 -20.47 -15.53 -16.13
CA GLU A 17 -21.05 -16.72 -15.45
C GLU A 17 -20.09 -17.37 -14.45
N LYS A 18 -18.88 -17.69 -14.89
CA LYS A 18 -17.83 -18.31 -14.04
C LYS A 18 -17.47 -17.45 -12.82
N LEU A 19 -17.46 -16.13 -12.95
CA LEU A 19 -17.20 -15.23 -11.82
C LEU A 19 -18.39 -15.19 -10.88
N ARG A 20 -19.63 -15.25 -11.41
CA ARG A 20 -20.84 -15.29 -10.61
C ARG A 20 -20.92 -16.57 -9.79
N GLU A 21 -20.64 -17.74 -10.39
CA GLU A 21 -20.58 -19.03 -9.69
C GLU A 21 -19.59 -18.97 -8.52
N LYS A 22 -18.39 -18.46 -8.77
CA LYS A 22 -17.37 -18.27 -7.71
C LYS A 22 -17.85 -17.35 -6.59
N LEU A 23 -18.48 -16.21 -6.92
CA LEU A 23 -19.01 -15.27 -5.94
C LEU A 23 -20.18 -15.83 -5.11
N LEU A 24 -20.86 -16.85 -5.61
CA LEU A 24 -21.98 -17.52 -4.94
C LEU A 24 -21.57 -18.78 -4.19
N ASP A 25 -20.36 -19.28 -4.40
CA ASP A 25 -19.87 -20.49 -3.72
C ASP A 25 -19.80 -20.21 -2.20
N PRO A 26 -20.50 -21.00 -1.36
CA PRO A 26 -20.42 -20.86 0.08
C PRO A 26 -18.99 -21.02 0.64
N LYS A 27 -18.14 -21.83 -0.03
CA LYS A 27 -16.74 -22.01 0.38
C LYS A 27 -15.89 -20.76 0.20
N GLU A 28 -16.25 -19.90 -0.75
CA GLU A 28 -15.59 -18.59 -0.96
C GLU A 28 -16.08 -17.51 0.04
N LYS A 29 -17.07 -17.88 0.89
CA LYS A 29 -17.71 -17.00 1.87
C LYS A 29 -17.58 -17.54 3.30
N ASP A 30 -16.46 -18.15 3.60
CA ASP A 30 -16.17 -18.63 4.94
C ASP A 30 -15.88 -17.44 5.87
N GLU A 31 -16.90 -17.10 6.68
CA GLU A 31 -16.80 -15.99 7.62
C GLU A 31 -15.82 -16.28 8.77
N GLU A 32 -15.60 -17.54 9.13
CA GLU A 32 -14.66 -17.91 10.18
C GLU A 32 -13.23 -17.75 9.69
N ASP A 33 -12.94 -18.25 8.48
CA ASP A 33 -11.63 -18.05 7.81
C ASP A 33 -11.32 -16.56 7.63
N LEU A 34 -12.33 -15.76 7.24
CA LEU A 34 -12.15 -14.31 7.12
C LEU A 34 -11.84 -13.65 8.46
N LYS A 35 -12.56 -14.01 9.53
CA LYS A 35 -12.32 -13.50 10.88
C LYS A 35 -10.92 -13.87 11.38
N GLU A 36 -10.50 -15.11 11.14
CA GLU A 36 -9.15 -15.55 11.50
C GLU A 36 -8.07 -14.74 10.79
N LYS A 37 -8.23 -14.52 9.47
CA LYS A 37 -7.30 -13.70 8.67
C LYS A 37 -7.25 -12.25 9.12
N ILE A 38 -8.39 -11.64 9.46
CA ILE A 38 -8.45 -10.30 10.02
C ILE A 38 -7.75 -10.23 11.38
N CYS A 39 -8.06 -11.16 12.27
CA CYS A 39 -7.43 -11.23 13.59
C CYS A 39 -5.91 -11.37 13.47
N ARG A 40 -5.43 -12.23 12.57
CA ARG A 40 -4.00 -12.40 12.30
C ARG A 40 -3.36 -11.12 11.74
N LEU A 41 -4.03 -10.42 10.84
CA LEU A 41 -3.58 -9.13 10.32
C LEU A 41 -3.39 -8.12 11.47
N GLU A 42 -4.39 -7.98 12.33
CA GLU A 42 -4.38 -7.07 13.48
C GLU A 42 -3.28 -7.43 14.50
N GLN A 43 -3.10 -8.72 14.79
CA GLN A 43 -2.00 -9.20 15.67
C GLN A 43 -0.61 -8.82 15.13
N LEU A 44 -0.46 -8.74 13.82
CA LEU A 44 0.76 -8.28 13.15
C LEU A 44 0.86 -6.73 13.06
N GLY A 45 -0.10 -6.01 13.63
CA GLY A 45 -0.20 -4.55 13.55
C GLY A 45 -0.65 -4.03 12.19
N GLY A 46 -1.14 -4.91 11.33
CA GLY A 46 -1.71 -4.57 10.03
C GLY A 46 -3.14 -4.08 10.16
N LYS A 47 -3.58 -3.33 9.17
CA LYS A 47 -4.92 -2.76 9.06
C LYS A 47 -5.44 -2.96 7.65
N PHE A 48 -6.75 -2.89 7.50
CA PHE A 48 -7.42 -2.93 6.20
C PHE A 48 -8.38 -1.75 6.07
N VAL A 49 -8.45 -1.19 4.88
CA VAL A 49 -9.43 -0.15 4.52
C VAL A 49 -10.08 -0.52 3.20
N CYS A 50 -11.40 -0.50 3.16
CA CYS A 50 -12.18 -0.76 1.95
C CYS A 50 -12.43 0.54 1.17
N ARG A 51 -12.61 0.44 -0.15
CA ARG A 51 -12.89 1.59 -1.02
C ARG A 51 -14.12 2.41 -0.61
N ILE A 52 -15.06 1.81 0.10
CA ILE A 52 -16.25 2.51 0.62
C ILE A 52 -16.01 3.24 1.94
N ASP A 53 -14.93 2.95 2.65
CA ASP A 53 -14.61 3.57 3.92
C ASP A 53 -14.16 5.03 3.74
N ARG A 54 -14.48 5.88 4.70
CA ARG A 54 -14.14 7.30 4.64
C ARG A 54 -12.63 7.55 4.61
N GLU A 55 -11.88 6.70 5.28
CA GLU A 55 -10.42 6.75 5.37
C GLU A 55 -9.69 6.32 4.09
N TYR A 56 -10.41 5.68 3.15
CA TYR A 56 -9.78 5.26 1.89
C TYR A 56 -9.28 6.47 1.10
N PRO A 57 -8.05 6.42 0.55
CA PRO A 57 -7.45 7.55 -0.16
C PRO A 57 -8.32 8.03 -1.33
N GLU A 58 -8.89 9.23 -1.22
CA GLU A 58 -9.89 9.77 -2.15
C GLU A 58 -9.40 9.78 -3.60
N LYS A 59 -8.12 10.15 -3.84
CA LYS A 59 -7.56 10.16 -5.20
C LYS A 59 -7.52 8.77 -5.84
N LEU A 60 -7.40 7.70 -5.05
CA LEU A 60 -7.44 6.33 -5.56
C LEU A 60 -8.86 5.89 -5.94
N ARG A 61 -9.91 6.47 -5.35
CA ARG A 61 -11.30 6.12 -5.73
C ARG A 61 -11.61 6.43 -7.18
N HIS A 62 -10.95 7.44 -7.73
CA HIS A 62 -11.26 8.01 -9.04
C HIS A 62 -10.40 7.46 -10.16
N ILE A 63 -9.43 6.59 -9.89
CA ILE A 63 -8.69 5.93 -10.95
C ILE A 63 -9.53 4.81 -11.57
N TYR A 64 -9.25 4.50 -12.84
CA TYR A 64 -10.01 3.51 -13.63
C TYR A 64 -10.11 2.15 -12.94
N ASP A 65 -9.00 1.65 -12.39
CA ASP A 65 -8.91 0.35 -11.71
C ASP A 65 -8.59 0.56 -10.23
N ALA A 66 -9.53 1.20 -9.53
CA ALA A 66 -9.37 1.50 -8.12
C ALA A 66 -9.39 0.22 -7.28
N PRO A 67 -8.37 -0.03 -6.44
CA PRO A 67 -8.35 -1.17 -5.53
C PRO A 67 -9.63 -1.27 -4.69
N ALA A 68 -10.20 -2.47 -4.55
CA ALA A 68 -11.37 -2.69 -3.71
C ALA A 68 -11.09 -2.43 -2.23
N GLY A 69 -9.85 -2.63 -1.81
CA GLY A 69 -9.35 -2.34 -0.48
C GLY A 69 -7.84 -2.33 -0.44
N LEU A 70 -7.30 -1.83 0.65
CA LEU A 70 -5.86 -1.75 0.89
C LEU A 70 -5.55 -2.32 2.26
N PHE A 71 -4.58 -3.20 2.29
CA PHE A 71 -3.91 -3.61 3.53
C PHE A 71 -2.78 -2.62 3.82
N TYR A 72 -2.57 -2.27 5.09
CA TYR A 72 -1.49 -1.34 5.41
C TYR A 72 -0.92 -1.51 6.82
N TYR A 73 0.36 -1.18 6.95
CA TYR A 73 1.01 -0.91 8.23
C TYR A 73 1.16 0.61 8.43
N GLY A 74 1.20 1.02 9.69
CA GLY A 74 1.39 2.42 10.03
C GLY A 74 0.14 3.26 9.77
N ARG A 75 0.26 4.26 8.91
CA ARG A 75 -0.84 5.19 8.57
C ARG A 75 -0.97 5.36 7.06
N LEU A 76 -2.18 5.64 6.61
CA LEU A 76 -2.45 6.02 5.23
C LEU A 76 -1.87 7.42 4.92
N PRO A 77 -1.52 7.71 3.66
CA PRO A 77 -1.08 9.03 3.27
C PRO A 77 -2.21 10.05 3.40
N ASP A 78 -1.89 11.20 3.98
CA ASP A 78 -2.77 12.36 4.00
C ASP A 78 -2.71 13.06 2.63
N LEU A 79 -3.75 12.89 1.82
CA LEU A 79 -3.81 13.46 0.47
C LEU A 79 -4.09 14.97 0.45
N GLY A 80 -4.34 15.60 1.60
CA GLY A 80 -4.36 17.04 1.77
C GLY A 80 -2.96 17.67 1.80
N LYS A 81 -1.91 16.83 1.96
CA LYS A 81 -0.51 17.26 1.94
C LYS A 81 0.16 16.90 0.62
N PRO A 82 1.20 17.65 0.21
CA PRO A 82 1.93 17.32 -1.01
C PRO A 82 2.66 15.98 -0.86
N LEU A 83 2.54 15.15 -1.91
CA LEU A 83 3.18 13.84 -2.03
C LEU A 83 3.91 13.76 -3.36
N ILE A 84 5.13 13.23 -3.36
CA ILE A 84 5.93 13.01 -4.57
C ILE A 84 6.37 11.54 -4.61
N ALA A 85 6.18 10.91 -5.78
CA ALA A 85 6.74 9.60 -6.05
C ALA A 85 8.18 9.72 -6.55
N ILE A 86 9.11 8.96 -5.95
CA ILE A 86 10.48 8.80 -6.42
C ILE A 86 10.69 7.33 -6.74
N VAL A 87 10.83 7.00 -8.01
CA VAL A 87 10.96 5.63 -8.50
C VAL A 87 12.09 5.52 -9.51
N GLY A 88 12.70 4.35 -9.60
CA GLY A 88 13.78 4.16 -10.58
C GLY A 88 14.39 2.77 -10.59
N ALA A 89 15.59 2.68 -11.14
CA ALA A 89 16.27 1.40 -11.37
C ALA A 89 16.59 0.68 -10.05
N ARG A 90 16.38 -0.64 -10.05
CA ARG A 90 16.78 -1.52 -8.94
C ARG A 90 18.31 -1.62 -8.83
N GLU A 91 19.00 -1.62 -9.96
CA GLU A 91 20.46 -1.58 -10.08
C GLU A 91 20.90 -0.15 -10.45
N ALA A 92 20.65 0.80 -9.55
CA ALA A 92 21.01 2.17 -9.76
C ALA A 92 22.54 2.40 -9.60
N SER A 93 23.08 3.33 -10.39
CA SER A 93 24.45 3.79 -10.22
C SER A 93 24.63 4.49 -8.86
N GLY A 94 25.87 4.66 -8.41
CA GLY A 94 26.17 5.40 -7.19
C GLY A 94 25.59 6.83 -7.22
N TYR A 95 25.67 7.50 -8.37
CA TYR A 95 25.04 8.81 -8.58
C TYR A 95 23.51 8.74 -8.41
N GLY A 96 22.86 7.78 -9.06
CA GLY A 96 21.40 7.64 -8.99
C GLY A 96 20.91 7.41 -7.55
N ARG A 97 21.61 6.57 -6.79
CA ARG A 97 21.32 6.33 -5.36
C ARG A 97 21.48 7.59 -4.52
N SER A 98 22.62 8.27 -4.69
CA SER A 98 22.89 9.52 -3.96
C SER A 98 21.89 10.63 -4.30
N ALA A 99 21.52 10.76 -5.57
CA ALA A 99 20.52 11.72 -6.01
C ALA A 99 19.15 11.43 -5.42
N ALA A 100 18.70 10.17 -5.47
CA ALA A 100 17.42 9.76 -4.89
C ALA A 100 17.34 10.06 -3.38
N ARG A 101 18.38 9.70 -2.64
CA ARG A 101 18.49 9.99 -1.20
C ARG A 101 18.50 11.48 -0.92
N TYR A 102 19.27 12.25 -1.66
CA TYR A 102 19.39 13.70 -1.49
C TYR A 102 18.05 14.40 -1.74
N PHE A 103 17.41 14.14 -2.88
CA PHE A 103 16.13 14.77 -3.21
C PHE A 103 15.03 14.37 -2.25
N ALA A 104 14.92 13.09 -1.89
CA ALA A 104 13.92 12.62 -0.93
C ALA A 104 14.10 13.30 0.44
N ARG A 105 15.35 13.45 0.91
CA ARG A 105 15.64 14.16 2.14
C ARG A 105 15.22 15.63 2.05
N LYS A 106 15.61 16.34 0.99
CA LYS A 106 15.27 17.75 0.81
C LYS A 106 13.78 18.00 0.73
N LEU A 107 13.05 17.15 0.01
CA LEU A 107 11.59 17.21 -0.07
C LEU A 107 10.94 16.94 1.30
N SER A 108 11.45 15.95 2.03
CA SER A 108 10.97 15.63 3.38
C SER A 108 11.21 16.81 4.36
N GLU A 109 12.36 17.47 4.30
CA GLU A 109 12.67 18.69 5.07
C GLU A 109 11.68 19.83 4.77
N MET A 110 11.11 19.86 3.55
CA MET A 110 10.07 20.83 3.13
C MET A 110 8.64 20.38 3.50
N GLY A 111 8.46 19.27 4.21
CA GLY A 111 7.15 18.74 4.58
C GLY A 111 6.44 17.95 3.47
N ILE A 112 7.15 17.62 2.38
CA ILE A 112 6.62 16.85 1.25
C ILE A 112 6.81 15.37 1.50
N GLY A 113 5.71 14.59 1.48
CA GLY A 113 5.75 13.15 1.68
C GLY A 113 6.31 12.41 0.46
N ILE A 114 7.04 11.32 0.71
CA ILE A 114 7.65 10.50 -0.34
C ILE A 114 6.89 9.18 -0.48
N ILE A 115 6.56 8.84 -1.72
CA ILE A 115 5.98 7.54 -2.08
C ILE A 115 6.98 6.79 -2.97
N SER A 116 7.20 5.50 -2.71
CA SER A 116 8.01 4.64 -3.57
C SER A 116 7.66 3.16 -3.40
N GLY A 117 8.29 2.27 -4.19
CA GLY A 117 7.96 0.84 -4.20
C GLY A 117 8.72 -0.02 -3.18
N LEU A 118 9.55 0.56 -2.32
CA LEU A 118 10.40 -0.16 -1.36
C LEU A 118 11.39 -1.16 -2.03
N ALA A 119 11.60 -1.09 -3.33
CA ALA A 119 12.50 -1.95 -4.08
C ALA A 119 13.99 -1.62 -3.80
N ARG A 120 14.89 -2.44 -4.35
CA ARG A 120 16.32 -2.10 -4.38
C ARG A 120 16.59 -0.82 -5.16
N GLY A 121 17.72 -0.20 -4.92
CA GLY A 121 18.19 0.94 -5.70
C GLY A 121 17.49 2.23 -5.36
N VAL A 122 16.95 2.93 -6.33
CA VAL A 122 16.35 4.27 -6.18
C VAL A 122 15.26 4.30 -5.13
N ASP A 123 14.38 3.32 -5.11
CA ASP A 123 13.23 3.27 -4.21
C ASP A 123 13.66 3.22 -2.73
N GLY A 124 14.53 2.28 -2.38
CA GLY A 124 15.05 2.16 -1.01
C GLY A 124 15.82 3.41 -0.58
N GLU A 125 16.62 3.99 -1.47
CA GLU A 125 17.37 5.22 -1.18
C GLU A 125 16.45 6.43 -0.99
N ALA A 126 15.35 6.52 -1.74
CA ALA A 126 14.33 7.54 -1.54
C ALA A 126 13.70 7.46 -0.15
N HIS A 127 13.33 6.26 0.29
CA HIS A 127 12.80 6.07 1.64
C HIS A 127 13.82 6.40 2.73
N TRP A 128 15.07 5.93 2.58
CA TRP A 128 16.17 6.29 3.50
C TRP A 128 16.41 7.79 3.55
N GLY A 129 16.36 8.46 2.39
CA GLY A 129 16.46 9.91 2.32
C GLY A 129 15.36 10.62 3.10
N ALA A 130 14.12 10.21 2.88
CA ALA A 130 12.96 10.78 3.57
C ALA A 130 13.01 10.58 5.10
N LEU A 131 13.50 9.41 5.55
CA LEU A 131 13.62 9.10 6.98
C LEU A 131 14.83 9.76 7.65
N SER A 132 15.87 10.15 6.90
CA SER A 132 17.10 10.78 7.43
C SER A 132 16.97 12.28 7.68
N GLY A 133 15.93 12.93 7.16
CA GLY A 133 15.66 14.34 7.42
C GLY A 133 15.05 14.55 8.82
N ASP A 134 15.30 15.70 9.40
CA ASP A 134 14.64 16.16 10.64
C ASP A 134 13.17 16.58 10.35
N GLY A 135 12.75 16.39 9.10
CA GLY A 135 11.43 16.76 8.62
C GLY A 135 10.32 15.89 9.22
N MET A 136 9.15 16.51 9.38
CA MET A 136 7.92 15.84 9.82
C MET A 136 7.24 15.06 8.70
N ALA A 137 7.81 15.06 7.49
CA ALA A 137 7.22 14.35 6.36
C ALA A 137 7.43 12.83 6.51
N ALA A 138 6.36 12.12 6.20
CA ALA A 138 6.34 10.66 6.23
C ALA A 138 6.69 10.09 4.85
N THR A 139 7.00 8.79 4.83
CA THR A 139 7.22 8.07 3.57
C THR A 139 6.36 6.80 3.52
N TRP A 140 5.86 6.48 2.32
CA TRP A 140 4.98 5.34 2.10
C TRP A 140 5.52 4.40 1.03
N GLY A 141 5.59 3.12 1.40
CA GLY A 141 5.94 2.03 0.49
C GLY A 141 4.69 1.41 -0.12
N ILE A 142 4.65 1.31 -1.45
CA ILE A 142 3.58 0.61 -2.16
C ILE A 142 4.13 -0.71 -2.66
N LEU A 143 3.60 -1.81 -2.10
CA LEU A 143 4.09 -3.14 -2.40
C LEU A 143 3.28 -3.80 -3.51
N GLY A 144 3.97 -4.58 -4.36
CA GLY A 144 3.34 -5.52 -5.29
C GLY A 144 3.18 -6.94 -4.73
N CYS A 145 3.28 -7.11 -3.41
CA CYS A 145 3.13 -8.39 -2.70
C CYS A 145 2.42 -8.15 -1.37
N GLY A 146 2.04 -9.22 -0.68
CA GLY A 146 1.38 -9.12 0.63
C GLY A 146 2.24 -8.41 1.68
N LEU A 147 1.59 -7.78 2.67
CA LEU A 147 2.26 -7.05 3.75
C LEU A 147 3.19 -7.91 4.60
N ASN A 148 2.98 -9.22 4.64
CA ASN A 148 3.83 -10.17 5.35
C ASN A 148 5.14 -10.50 4.63
N ILE A 149 5.35 -9.94 3.43
CA ILE A 149 6.52 -10.19 2.59
C ILE A 149 7.37 -8.92 2.51
N CYS A 150 8.48 -8.90 3.23
CA CYS A 150 9.50 -7.86 3.02
C CYS A 150 10.41 -8.26 1.85
N TYR A 151 10.27 -7.57 0.74
CA TYR A 151 11.14 -7.74 -0.42
C TYR A 151 11.64 -6.38 -0.91
N PRO A 152 12.94 -6.23 -1.11
CA PRO A 152 14.01 -7.19 -0.81
C PRO A 152 14.26 -7.31 0.71
N LYS A 153 14.80 -8.45 1.15
CA LYS A 153 15.06 -8.69 2.59
C LYS A 153 16.05 -7.70 3.21
N GLU A 154 16.95 -7.16 2.40
CA GLU A 154 17.93 -6.15 2.83
C GLU A 154 17.26 -4.85 3.29
N ASN A 155 16.05 -4.56 2.81
CA ASN A 155 15.27 -3.40 3.20
C ASN A 155 14.43 -3.62 4.48
N TYR A 156 14.61 -4.76 5.19
CA TYR A 156 13.86 -5.03 6.41
C TYR A 156 14.01 -3.93 7.48
N PRO A 157 15.19 -3.38 7.77
CA PRO A 157 15.32 -2.27 8.71
C PRO A 157 14.56 -1.01 8.28
N LEU A 158 14.50 -0.75 6.98
CA LEU A 158 13.72 0.34 6.38
C LEU A 158 12.21 0.07 6.53
N PHE A 159 11.79 -1.15 6.22
CA PHE A 159 10.41 -1.60 6.36
C PHE A 159 9.88 -1.38 7.79
N GLU A 160 10.66 -1.75 8.81
CA GLU A 160 10.26 -1.54 10.22
C GLU A 160 10.17 -0.05 10.59
N GLN A 161 11.11 0.78 10.15
CA GLN A 161 11.04 2.22 10.42
C GLN A 161 9.83 2.88 9.75
N MET A 162 9.47 2.45 8.56
CA MET A 162 8.32 3.00 7.83
C MET A 162 6.98 2.73 8.51
N LYS A 163 6.84 1.64 9.28
CA LYS A 163 5.64 1.37 10.06
C LYS A 163 5.32 2.47 11.08
N THR A 164 6.35 3.15 11.60
CA THR A 164 6.18 4.20 12.61
C THR A 164 6.23 5.61 12.02
N ARG A 165 7.02 5.82 10.96
CA ARG A 165 7.25 7.14 10.36
C ARG A 165 6.55 7.35 9.02
N GLY A 166 5.55 6.54 8.72
CA GLY A 166 4.80 6.60 7.46
C GLY A 166 3.81 5.44 7.36
N GLY A 167 3.94 4.66 6.31
CA GLY A 167 3.15 3.45 6.12
C GLY A 167 3.67 2.58 4.99
N ILE A 168 3.13 1.38 4.94
CA ILE A 168 3.36 0.40 3.88
C ILE A 168 2.00 -0.09 3.44
N LEU A 169 1.72 -0.02 2.16
CA LEU A 169 0.42 -0.33 1.57
C LEU A 169 0.55 -1.46 0.55
N SER A 170 -0.47 -2.29 0.49
CA SER A 170 -0.60 -3.36 -0.50
C SER A 170 -2.06 -3.64 -0.82
N GLU A 171 -2.31 -4.16 -2.01
CA GLU A 171 -3.61 -4.72 -2.42
C GLU A 171 -3.74 -6.21 -2.07
N TYR A 172 -2.67 -6.86 -1.59
CA TYR A 172 -2.57 -8.31 -1.41
C TYR A 172 -2.38 -8.72 0.04
#